data_d0f75077a04f1744cc64616ce7b2b12a
#
_entry.id   d0f75077a04f1744cc64616ce7b2b12a
#
_cell.length_a   1.000
_cell.length_b   1.000
_cell.length_c   1.000
_cell.angle_alpha   90.00
_cell.angle_beta   90.00
_cell.angle_gamma   90.00
#
_symmetry.space_group_name_H-M   'P 1'
#
loop_
_entity.id
_entity.type
_entity.pdbx_description
1 polymer ?
#
loop_
_entity_poly.entity_id
_entity_poly.type
_entity_poly.pdbx_seq_one_letter_code
_entity_poly.pdbx_strand_id
1 'polypeptide(L)'
;GPGASNQFESAAFIRSRAGMTYPDIQYHFLPLAVRYDGQAAAAGHGFQAHVGPMRSGSRGAVSLRSSDPAAAPKILFNYMSQASDWQQFRTCIRLTREIFAQDAFKPFVKHEIQPGTALQSDRDLDGFIADHVESAYHPCGTCRMGAPDDPLAVVDPETRVIGVDNLRLA
;
A
#
# COMPACT_ATOMS: atom_id res chain seq x y z
N GLY A 1 15.45 19.69 12.96
CA GLY A 1 14.16 19.76 13.68
C GLY A 1 13.00 19.51 12.71
N PRO A 2 11.76 19.27 13.18
CA PRO A 2 10.64 18.88 12.31
C PRO A 2 10.30 19.91 11.20
N GLY A 3 10.74 21.14 11.31
CA GLY A 3 10.57 22.15 10.26
C GLY A 3 11.61 22.13 9.13
N ALA A 4 12.59 21.24 9.20
CA ALA A 4 13.66 21.15 8.20
C ALA A 4 13.44 20.00 7.19
N SER A 5 12.31 19.30 7.26
CA SER A 5 12.00 18.11 6.47
C SER A 5 10.62 18.25 5.82
N ASN A 6 10.48 17.75 4.58
CA ASN A 6 9.20 17.57 3.92
C ASN A 6 8.43 16.33 4.41
N GLN A 7 8.99 15.60 5.36
CA GLN A 7 8.52 14.32 5.93
C GLN A 7 8.70 13.13 4.98
N PHE A 8 8.50 13.26 3.68
CA PHE A 8 8.70 12.24 2.66
C PHE A 8 9.93 12.61 1.82
N GLU A 9 11.14 12.40 2.41
CA GLU A 9 12.39 12.91 1.82
C GLU A 9 12.84 12.11 0.61
N SER A 10 12.51 10.83 0.53
CA SER A 10 12.86 10.00 -0.60
C SER A 10 11.84 8.89 -0.84
N ALA A 11 11.81 8.42 -2.07
CA ALA A 11 11.00 7.29 -2.49
C ALA A 11 11.82 6.35 -3.35
N ALA A 12 11.41 5.10 -3.43
CA ALA A 12 12.01 4.13 -4.32
C ALA A 12 10.95 3.21 -4.93
N PHE A 13 11.21 2.79 -6.16
CA PHE A 13 10.46 1.76 -6.85
C PHE A 13 11.39 0.58 -7.12
N ILE A 14 11.10 -0.57 -6.51
CA ILE A 14 12.00 -1.72 -6.47
C ILE A 14 11.28 -2.94 -7.04
N ARG A 15 12.05 -3.81 -7.70
CA ARG A 15 11.54 -5.13 -8.10
C ARG A 15 11.63 -6.10 -6.94
N SER A 16 10.53 -6.79 -6.63
CA SER A 16 10.47 -7.76 -5.54
C SER A 16 11.39 -8.98 -5.76
N ARG A 17 11.73 -9.25 -7.01
CA ARG A 17 12.59 -10.38 -7.42
C ARG A 17 13.25 -10.12 -8.76
N ALA A 18 14.29 -10.88 -9.06
CA ALA A 18 14.91 -10.89 -10.38
C ALA A 18 13.89 -11.34 -11.47
N GLY A 19 14.03 -10.79 -12.67
CA GLY A 19 13.17 -11.12 -13.81
C GLY A 19 11.83 -10.36 -13.89
N MET A 20 11.50 -9.54 -12.89
CA MET A 20 10.34 -8.64 -13.01
C MET A 20 10.60 -7.61 -14.10
N THR A 21 9.61 -7.40 -14.98
CA THR A 21 9.71 -6.45 -16.10
C THR A 21 9.59 -4.99 -15.64
N TYR A 22 8.97 -4.77 -14.48
CA TYR A 22 8.78 -3.44 -13.88
C TYR A 22 8.93 -3.52 -12.35
N PRO A 23 9.22 -2.40 -11.67
CA PRO A 23 9.16 -2.33 -10.22
C PRO A 23 7.72 -2.60 -9.73
N ASP A 24 7.61 -3.41 -8.68
CA ASP A 24 6.32 -3.82 -8.10
C ASP A 24 6.19 -3.54 -6.60
N ILE A 25 7.25 -2.95 -6.00
CA ILE A 25 7.27 -2.46 -4.62
C ILE A 25 7.57 -0.97 -4.63
N GLN A 26 6.81 -0.20 -3.84
CA GLN A 26 7.03 1.22 -3.62
C GLN A 26 7.43 1.47 -2.17
N TYR A 27 8.40 2.37 -1.99
CA TYR A 27 8.87 2.88 -0.72
C TYR A 27 8.64 4.39 -0.61
N HIS A 28 8.24 4.82 0.58
CA HIS A 28 8.34 6.20 1.04
C HIS A 28 9.18 6.20 2.32
N PHE A 29 10.28 6.92 2.30
CA PHE A 29 11.15 7.07 3.47
C PHE A 29 10.81 8.34 4.24
N LEU A 30 10.63 8.18 5.54
CA LEU A 30 10.36 9.27 6.47
C LEU A 30 11.49 9.35 7.50
N PRO A 31 12.21 10.49 7.61
CA PRO A 31 13.26 10.69 8.62
C PRO A 31 12.68 10.96 10.02
N LEU A 32 11.51 10.44 10.30
CA LEU A 32 10.81 10.52 11.58
C LEU A 32 9.94 9.28 11.78
N ALA A 33 9.65 8.94 13.04
CA ALA A 33 8.71 7.87 13.37
C ALA A 33 7.35 8.50 13.70
N VAL A 34 6.32 8.12 12.94
CA VAL A 34 4.93 8.57 13.12
C VAL A 34 3.98 7.39 13.19
N ARG A 35 2.83 7.62 13.81
CA ARG A 35 1.70 6.69 13.81
C ARG A 35 0.46 7.43 13.32
N TYR A 36 -0.31 6.78 12.46
CA TYR A 36 -1.54 7.36 11.91
C TYR A 36 -2.79 6.96 12.68
N ASP A 37 -2.63 6.07 13.68
CA ASP A 37 -3.72 5.63 14.57
C ASP A 37 -4.02 6.59 15.73
N GLY A 38 -3.40 7.77 15.74
CA GLY A 38 -3.55 8.78 16.78
C GLY A 38 -2.76 8.49 18.07
N GLN A 39 -2.01 7.40 18.13
CA GLN A 39 -1.14 7.09 19.27
C GLN A 39 0.21 7.80 19.12
N ALA A 40 0.90 7.97 20.26
CA ALA A 40 2.26 8.52 20.22
C ALA A 40 3.19 7.57 19.47
N ALA A 41 4.04 8.15 18.60
CA ALA A 41 5.18 7.42 18.05
C ALA A 41 6.08 6.92 19.19
N ALA A 42 6.98 5.96 18.87
CA ALA A 42 7.96 5.50 19.82
C ALA A 42 8.72 6.67 20.46
N ALA A 43 8.98 6.61 21.76
CA ALA A 43 9.70 7.66 22.46
C ALA A 43 11.12 7.83 21.88
N GLY A 44 11.49 9.08 21.53
CA GLY A 44 12.81 9.41 21.03
C GLY A 44 12.89 9.64 19.52
N HIS A 45 14.11 9.56 18.98
CA HIS A 45 14.35 9.72 17.55
C HIS A 45 14.13 8.39 16.81
N GLY A 46 13.53 8.47 15.64
CA GLY A 46 13.31 7.33 14.77
C GLY A 46 13.11 7.75 13.33
N PHE A 47 13.22 6.80 12.42
CA PHE A 47 12.84 6.92 11.02
C PHE A 47 12.09 5.66 10.59
N GLN A 48 11.36 5.74 9.51
CA GLN A 48 10.57 4.62 9.02
C GLN A 48 10.48 4.60 7.50
N ALA A 49 10.13 3.44 6.97
CA ALA A 49 9.70 3.28 5.59
C ALA A 49 8.23 2.85 5.58
N HIS A 50 7.43 3.53 4.76
CA HIS A 50 6.16 3.00 4.29
C HIS A 50 6.45 2.21 3.02
N VAL A 51 6.10 0.94 3.03
CA VAL A 51 6.43 0.03 1.95
C VAL A 51 5.25 -0.88 1.64
N GLY A 52 5.01 -1.12 0.37
CA GLY A 52 3.96 -2.03 -0.04
C GLY A 52 4.01 -2.41 -1.51
N PRO A 53 3.30 -3.48 -1.87
CA PRO A 53 3.13 -3.88 -3.25
C PRO A 53 2.29 -2.87 -4.02
N MET A 54 2.68 -2.57 -5.26
CA MET A 54 1.96 -1.64 -6.13
C MET A 54 0.79 -2.30 -6.86
N ARG A 55 0.75 -3.63 -6.93
CA ARG A 55 -0.24 -4.40 -7.70
C ARG A 55 -0.73 -5.60 -6.92
N SER A 56 -1.50 -5.34 -5.86
CA SER A 56 -2.19 -6.40 -5.12
C SER A 56 -3.11 -7.22 -6.04
N GLY A 57 -3.17 -8.52 -5.80
CA GLY A 57 -4.12 -9.43 -6.45
C GLY A 57 -5.53 -9.36 -5.86
N SER A 58 -5.67 -8.87 -4.63
CA SER A 58 -6.96 -8.73 -3.94
C SER A 58 -7.89 -7.75 -4.67
N ARG A 59 -9.17 -8.08 -4.70
CA ARG A 59 -10.22 -7.25 -5.31
C ARG A 59 -11.36 -7.04 -4.33
N GLY A 60 -11.81 -5.79 -4.26
CA GLY A 60 -12.97 -5.38 -3.50
C GLY A 60 -14.14 -4.98 -4.40
N ALA A 61 -15.16 -4.39 -3.80
CA ALA A 61 -16.35 -3.95 -4.51
C ALA A 61 -16.98 -2.72 -3.85
N VAL A 62 -17.57 -1.87 -4.66
CA VAL A 62 -18.48 -0.82 -4.22
C VAL A 62 -19.86 -1.13 -4.81
N SER A 63 -20.88 -1.12 -3.97
CA SER A 63 -22.26 -1.42 -4.40
C SER A 63 -23.28 -0.53 -3.71
N LEU A 64 -24.44 -0.37 -4.31
CA LEU A 64 -25.53 0.36 -3.71
C LEU A 64 -26.07 -0.41 -2.49
N ARG A 65 -26.41 0.32 -1.45
CA ARG A 65 -27.07 -0.22 -0.26
C ARG A 65 -28.58 -0.35 -0.46
N SER A 66 -29.16 0.62 -1.17
CA SER A 66 -30.58 0.72 -1.46
C SER A 66 -30.81 1.63 -2.68
N SER A 67 -32.05 1.89 -3.05
CA SER A 67 -32.45 2.88 -4.07
C SER A 67 -32.44 4.32 -3.55
N ASP A 68 -32.23 4.54 -2.26
CA ASP A 68 -32.10 5.89 -1.68
C ASP A 68 -30.74 6.48 -2.04
N PRO A 69 -30.67 7.59 -2.83
CA PRO A 69 -29.41 8.20 -3.23
C PRO A 69 -28.61 8.82 -2.08
N ALA A 70 -29.25 9.07 -0.92
CA ALA A 70 -28.57 9.56 0.27
C ALA A 70 -27.95 8.44 1.12
N ALA A 71 -28.28 7.18 0.87
CA ALA A 71 -27.71 6.05 1.60
C ALA A 71 -26.25 5.84 1.20
N ALA A 72 -25.37 5.80 2.18
CA ALA A 72 -23.95 5.50 1.95
C ALA A 72 -23.77 4.13 1.26
N PRO A 73 -22.88 4.01 0.26
CA PRO A 73 -22.65 2.74 -0.44
C PRO A 73 -22.07 1.67 0.49
N LYS A 74 -22.18 0.43 0.07
CA LYS A 74 -21.44 -0.68 0.66
C LYS A 74 -20.06 -0.70 0.03
N ILE A 75 -19.00 -0.60 0.85
CA ILE A 75 -17.62 -0.64 0.41
C ILE A 75 -16.95 -1.86 1.05
N LEU A 76 -16.47 -2.77 0.21
CA LEU A 76 -15.69 -3.92 0.61
C LEU A 76 -14.30 -3.78 -0.01
N PHE A 77 -13.28 -3.51 0.79
CA PHE A 77 -11.90 -3.44 0.30
C PHE A 77 -11.33 -4.83 -0.01
N ASN A 78 -11.63 -5.81 0.82
CA ASN A 78 -11.18 -7.19 0.68
C ASN A 78 -9.66 -7.34 0.54
N TYR A 79 -8.90 -6.49 1.24
CA TYR A 79 -7.43 -6.55 1.25
C TYR A 79 -6.93 -7.90 1.77
N MET A 80 -5.73 -8.31 1.34
CA MET A 80 -5.04 -9.52 1.78
C MET A 80 -5.81 -10.83 1.53
N SER A 81 -6.77 -10.83 0.60
CA SER A 81 -7.54 -12.03 0.22
C SER A 81 -6.76 -13.01 -0.66
N GLN A 82 -5.62 -12.60 -1.19
CA GLN A 82 -4.77 -13.43 -2.05
C GLN A 82 -3.46 -13.80 -1.34
N ALA A 83 -3.04 -15.06 -1.46
CA ALA A 83 -1.77 -15.53 -0.89
C ALA A 83 -0.55 -14.76 -1.40
N SER A 84 -0.60 -14.27 -2.64
CA SER A 84 0.44 -13.43 -3.23
C SER A 84 0.67 -12.13 -2.47
N ASP A 85 -0.38 -11.52 -1.92
CA ASP A 85 -0.26 -10.26 -1.19
C ASP A 85 0.54 -10.46 0.11
N TRP A 86 0.28 -11.54 0.84
CA TRP A 86 1.04 -11.92 2.03
C TRP A 86 2.52 -12.15 1.70
N GLN A 87 2.80 -12.89 0.63
CA GLN A 87 4.16 -13.12 0.18
C GLN A 87 4.89 -11.81 -0.17
N GLN A 88 4.21 -10.90 -0.87
CA GLN A 88 4.79 -9.61 -1.23
C GLN A 88 5.07 -8.74 -0.01
N PHE A 89 4.17 -8.68 0.98
CA PHE A 89 4.42 -7.93 2.22
C PHE A 89 5.56 -8.52 3.05
N ARG A 90 5.68 -9.84 3.15
CA ARG A 90 6.86 -10.47 3.77
C ARG A 90 8.15 -10.08 3.04
N THR A 91 8.11 -10.05 1.70
CA THR A 91 9.25 -9.59 0.89
C THR A 91 9.56 -8.11 1.18
N CYS A 92 8.55 -7.25 1.28
CA CYS A 92 8.73 -5.85 1.64
C CYS A 92 9.45 -5.69 2.98
N ILE A 93 9.05 -6.42 4.02
CA ILE A 93 9.71 -6.36 5.34
C ILE A 93 11.16 -6.80 5.25
N ARG A 94 11.44 -7.94 4.62
CA ARG A 94 12.81 -8.47 4.49
C ARG A 94 13.71 -7.52 3.71
N LEU A 95 13.22 -7.02 2.58
CA LEU A 95 13.97 -6.07 1.76
C LEU A 95 14.23 -4.75 2.49
N THR A 96 13.29 -4.27 3.31
CA THR A 96 13.48 -3.09 4.15
C THR A 96 14.61 -3.32 5.17
N ARG A 97 14.67 -4.51 5.79
CA ARG A 97 15.77 -4.89 6.69
C ARG A 97 17.11 -4.90 5.97
N GLU A 98 17.18 -5.45 4.76
CA GLU A 98 18.40 -5.45 3.94
C GLU A 98 18.84 -4.02 3.60
N ILE A 99 17.93 -3.13 3.25
CA ILE A 99 18.21 -1.72 2.95
C ILE A 99 18.77 -1.03 4.20
N PHE A 100 18.11 -1.17 5.36
CA PHE A 100 18.54 -0.50 6.58
C PHE A 100 19.78 -1.12 7.23
N ALA A 101 20.18 -2.32 6.82
CA ALA A 101 21.44 -2.93 7.22
C ALA A 101 22.66 -2.42 6.44
N GLN A 102 22.46 -1.61 5.38
CA GLN A 102 23.57 -1.09 4.58
C GLN A 102 24.45 -0.11 5.38
N ASP A 103 25.73 -0.02 5.02
CA ASP A 103 26.72 0.78 5.72
C ASP A 103 26.31 2.25 5.90
N ALA A 104 25.62 2.82 4.92
CA ALA A 104 25.13 4.18 4.97
C ALA A 104 24.14 4.45 6.11
N PHE A 105 23.41 3.42 6.55
CA PHE A 105 22.44 3.54 7.66
C PHE A 105 23.05 3.25 9.02
N LYS A 106 24.20 2.54 9.13
CA LYS A 106 24.82 2.13 10.41
C LYS A 106 24.97 3.26 11.44
N PRO A 107 25.35 4.50 11.06
CA PRO A 107 25.46 5.59 12.03
C PRO A 107 24.11 6.02 12.64
N PHE A 108 22.99 5.70 11.99
CA PHE A 108 21.65 6.18 12.34
C PHE A 108 20.76 5.10 12.96
N VAL A 109 21.04 3.82 12.68
CA VAL A 109 20.25 2.68 13.17
C VAL A 109 20.78 2.23 14.52
N LYS A 110 19.91 2.28 15.54
CA LYS A 110 20.20 1.70 16.85
C LYS A 110 19.58 0.31 16.99
N HIS A 111 18.31 0.19 16.70
CA HIS A 111 17.56 -1.07 16.72
C HIS A 111 16.29 -0.94 15.88
N GLU A 112 15.78 -2.06 15.42
CA GLU A 112 14.48 -2.14 14.75
C GLU A 112 13.37 -2.03 15.80
N ILE A 113 12.44 -1.09 15.60
CA ILE A 113 11.28 -0.87 16.48
C ILE A 113 10.13 -1.78 16.04
N GLN A 114 9.83 -1.80 14.73
CA GLN A 114 8.78 -2.60 14.12
C GLN A 114 9.29 -3.20 12.79
N PRO A 115 8.93 -4.46 12.53
CA PRO A 115 8.19 -5.43 13.35
C PRO A 115 8.95 -5.93 14.58
N GLY A 116 10.24 -5.64 14.71
CA GLY A 116 11.14 -6.15 15.75
C GLY A 116 11.93 -7.37 15.30
N THR A 117 13.19 -7.42 15.70
CA THR A 117 14.16 -8.44 15.25
C THR A 117 13.82 -9.87 15.68
N ALA A 118 12.88 -10.06 16.61
CA ALA A 118 12.41 -11.37 17.03
C ALA A 118 11.49 -12.05 15.99
N LEU A 119 10.79 -11.26 15.16
CA LEU A 119 9.86 -11.78 14.15
C LEU A 119 10.60 -12.10 12.85
N GLN A 120 10.93 -13.38 12.65
CA GLN A 120 11.73 -13.82 11.50
C GLN A 120 11.00 -14.78 10.58
N SER A 121 10.18 -15.69 11.12
CA SER A 121 9.46 -16.68 10.31
C SER A 121 8.34 -16.04 9.50
N ASP A 122 7.91 -16.72 8.42
CA ASP A 122 6.75 -16.29 7.64
C ASP A 122 5.52 -16.12 8.52
N ARG A 123 5.32 -17.03 9.47
CA ARG A 123 4.19 -17.00 10.41
C ARG A 123 4.23 -15.77 11.32
N ASP A 124 5.41 -15.42 11.84
CA ASP A 124 5.57 -14.25 12.70
C ASP A 124 5.29 -12.97 11.92
N LEU A 125 5.84 -12.89 10.69
CA LEU A 125 5.63 -11.74 9.80
C LEU A 125 4.16 -11.63 9.38
N ASP A 126 3.47 -12.74 9.11
CA ASP A 126 2.03 -12.73 8.81
C ASP A 126 1.20 -12.20 9.97
N GLY A 127 1.53 -12.57 11.21
CA GLY A 127 0.90 -11.99 12.39
C GLY A 127 1.08 -10.48 12.47
N PHE A 128 2.31 -10.00 12.29
CA PHE A 128 2.59 -8.57 12.25
C PHE A 128 1.85 -7.85 11.11
N ILE A 129 1.85 -8.43 9.90
CA ILE A 129 1.16 -7.87 8.74
C ILE A 129 -0.35 -7.77 9.01
N ALA A 130 -0.97 -8.81 9.58
CA ALA A 130 -2.40 -8.81 9.89
C ALA A 130 -2.80 -7.63 10.80
N ASP A 131 -1.93 -7.29 11.75
CA ASP A 131 -2.20 -6.23 12.74
C ASP A 131 -1.83 -4.82 12.26
N HIS A 132 -0.99 -4.69 11.21
CA HIS A 132 -0.38 -3.41 10.84
C HIS A 132 -0.55 -3.02 9.36
N VAL A 133 -1.11 -3.90 8.52
CA VAL A 133 -1.36 -3.54 7.12
C VAL A 133 -2.47 -2.51 7.04
N GLU A 134 -2.19 -1.43 6.32
CA GLU A 134 -3.13 -0.34 6.12
C GLU A 134 -3.31 -0.03 4.64
N SER A 135 -4.41 0.66 4.32
CA SER A 135 -4.60 1.27 3.03
C SER A 135 -3.64 2.45 2.84
N ALA A 136 -3.06 2.58 1.65
CA ALA A 136 -2.37 3.82 1.25
C ALA A 136 -3.35 4.92 0.81
N TYR A 137 -4.66 4.70 0.97
CA TYR A 137 -5.75 5.61 0.59
C TYR A 137 -5.81 5.92 -0.92
N HIS A 138 -5.30 5.01 -1.74
CA HIS A 138 -5.28 5.10 -3.20
C HIS A 138 -6.08 3.97 -3.88
N PRO A 139 -7.30 3.62 -3.41
CA PRO A 139 -8.10 2.60 -4.07
C PRO A 139 -8.49 3.07 -5.48
N CYS A 140 -8.42 2.18 -6.45
CA CYS A 140 -8.74 2.48 -7.84
C CYS A 140 -9.41 1.28 -8.52
N GLY A 141 -10.03 1.54 -9.68
CA GLY A 141 -10.58 0.50 -10.55
C GLY A 141 -12.10 0.32 -10.47
N THR A 142 -12.83 1.02 -9.60
CA THR A 142 -14.30 0.96 -9.54
C THR A 142 -14.97 1.59 -10.76
N CYS A 143 -14.27 2.49 -11.46
CA CYS A 143 -14.71 3.08 -12.73
C CYS A 143 -13.66 2.79 -13.82
N ARG A 144 -13.27 1.53 -13.94
CA ARG A 144 -12.18 1.10 -14.80
C ARG A 144 -12.45 1.45 -16.27
N MET A 145 -11.44 2.04 -16.90
CA MET A 145 -11.42 2.27 -18.33
C MET A 145 -11.06 0.98 -19.08
N GLY A 146 -11.69 0.74 -20.19
CA GLY A 146 -11.41 -0.41 -21.05
C GLY A 146 -12.16 -0.38 -22.39
N ALA A 147 -11.95 -1.40 -23.21
CA ALA A 147 -12.68 -1.57 -24.44
C ALA A 147 -14.18 -1.88 -24.15
N PRO A 148 -15.11 -1.52 -25.05
CA PRO A 148 -16.54 -1.74 -24.84
C PRO A 148 -16.94 -3.22 -24.67
N ASP A 149 -16.13 -4.15 -25.14
CA ASP A 149 -16.32 -5.59 -25.02
C ASP A 149 -15.63 -6.19 -23.76
N ASP A 150 -14.89 -5.39 -22.99
CA ASP A 150 -14.35 -5.81 -21.70
C ASP A 150 -15.46 -5.79 -20.64
N PRO A 151 -15.87 -6.96 -20.09
CA PRO A 151 -16.97 -7.05 -19.13
C PRO A 151 -16.70 -6.33 -17.80
N LEU A 152 -15.46 -5.93 -17.56
CA LEU A 152 -15.07 -5.19 -16.35
C LEU A 152 -14.89 -3.68 -16.63
N ALA A 153 -14.99 -3.23 -17.88
CA ALA A 153 -14.92 -1.81 -18.19
C ALA A 153 -16.20 -1.10 -17.78
N VAL A 154 -16.04 0.07 -17.19
CA VAL A 154 -17.14 0.97 -16.82
C VAL A 154 -17.18 2.17 -17.75
N VAL A 155 -16.00 2.64 -18.17
CA VAL A 155 -15.87 3.74 -19.14
C VAL A 155 -14.98 3.33 -20.31
N ASP A 156 -15.24 3.92 -21.46
CA ASP A 156 -14.40 3.78 -22.65
C ASP A 156 -13.15 4.70 -22.58
N PRO A 157 -12.23 4.64 -23.56
CA PRO A 157 -11.04 5.50 -23.59
C PRO A 157 -11.32 7.02 -23.63
N GLU A 158 -12.52 7.43 -24.01
CA GLU A 158 -12.98 8.81 -23.97
C GLU A 158 -13.73 9.15 -22.67
N THR A 159 -13.63 8.30 -21.65
CA THR A 159 -14.28 8.43 -20.33
C THR A 159 -15.81 8.37 -20.34
N ARG A 160 -16.43 7.95 -21.45
CA ARG A 160 -17.89 7.79 -21.54
C ARG A 160 -18.32 6.52 -20.81
N VAL A 161 -19.38 6.62 -20.02
CA VAL A 161 -19.94 5.45 -19.33
C VAL A 161 -20.56 4.51 -20.36
N ILE A 162 -20.08 3.26 -20.38
CA ILE A 162 -20.57 2.24 -21.31
C ILE A 162 -22.04 1.93 -20.98
N GLY A 163 -22.92 2.04 -22.01
CA GLY A 163 -24.35 1.78 -21.86
C GLY A 163 -25.18 2.92 -21.28
N VAL A 164 -24.59 4.11 -21.06
CA VAL A 164 -25.32 5.30 -20.61
C VAL A 164 -24.95 6.50 -21.47
N ASP A 165 -25.96 7.14 -22.09
CA ASP A 165 -25.73 8.30 -22.92
C ASP A 165 -25.43 9.57 -22.11
N ASN A 166 -24.56 10.43 -22.66
CA ASN A 166 -24.23 11.75 -22.11
C ASN A 166 -23.63 11.78 -20.69
N LEU A 167 -23.07 10.66 -20.22
CA LEU A 167 -22.38 10.56 -18.93
C LEU A 167 -20.89 10.23 -19.14
N ARG A 168 -20.02 10.98 -18.46
CA ARG A 168 -18.58 10.77 -18.40
C ARG A 168 -18.09 10.74 -16.96
N LEU A 169 -17.04 9.97 -16.72
CA LEU A 169 -16.32 9.92 -15.45
C LEU A 169 -14.84 10.22 -15.70
N ALA A 170 -14.26 11.16 -14.94
CA ALA A 170 -12.87 11.58 -15.01
C ALA A 170 -12.27 11.77 -13.62
#